data_710e12e7e9b9d08c51c414537fcd6c14
#
_entry.id   710e12e7e9b9d08c51c414537fcd6c14
#
_cell.length_a   1.000
_cell.length_b   1.000
_cell.length_c   1.000
_cell.angle_alpha   90.00
_cell.angle_beta   90.00
_cell.angle_gamma   90.00
#
_symmetry.space_group_name_H-M   'P 1'
#
loop_
_entity.id
_entity.type
_entity.pdbx_description
1 polymer ?
#
loop_
_entity_poly.entity_id
_entity_poly.type
_entity_poly.pdbx_seq_one_letter_code
_entity_poly.pdbx_strand_id
1 'polypeptide(L)'
;MIALTVAIPIAIPAALYVSQVASERWRVWLKPTLELTQGVPTVVVGFLALWVLAPAFQRTFGAPFLLNGMVAGVAVGLAIVPMMFSMVEDALSAVPREWVQAALALGATPWEAVRRVVWPAAASGIGAAVLLGMSQALGETMIVMMVSGNAVHPGWSLWDPVRTVPVDLALGLAGTARGSQRYSEMFVMGFVLLGMTMGLQGLARLIRSRNARLSGEVSA
;
A
#
# COMPACT_ATOMS: atom_id res chain seq x y z
N MET A 1 4.40 -3.96 8.34
CA MET A 1 5.69 -3.89 7.60
C MET A 1 5.73 -4.88 6.45
N ILE A 2 5.42 -6.18 6.62
CA ILE A 2 5.42 -7.19 5.53
C ILE A 2 4.61 -6.71 4.30
N ALA A 3 3.45 -6.09 4.49
CA ALA A 3 2.64 -5.58 3.38
C ALA A 3 3.40 -4.62 2.47
N LEU A 4 4.19 -3.71 3.04
CA LEU A 4 4.99 -2.75 2.25
C LEU A 4 6.19 -3.41 1.58
N THR A 5 6.83 -4.41 2.22
CA THR A 5 7.93 -5.15 1.58
C THR A 5 7.47 -5.96 0.37
N VAL A 6 6.17 -6.26 0.28
CA VAL A 6 5.56 -6.89 -0.90
C VAL A 6 5.10 -5.83 -1.90
N ALA A 7 4.37 -4.82 -1.44
CA ALA A 7 3.73 -3.84 -2.32
C ALA A 7 4.73 -2.93 -3.05
N ILE A 8 5.75 -2.43 -2.35
CA ILE A 8 6.72 -1.48 -2.92
C ILE A 8 7.48 -2.07 -4.12
N PRO A 9 8.11 -3.28 -4.02
CA PRO A 9 8.88 -3.83 -5.13
C PRO A 9 8.01 -4.30 -6.30
N ILE A 10 6.69 -4.43 -6.13
CA ILE A 10 5.77 -4.75 -7.22
C ILE A 10 5.21 -3.45 -7.84
N ALA A 11 4.64 -2.57 -7.02
CA ALA A 11 3.92 -1.40 -7.51
C ALA A 11 4.85 -0.37 -8.18
N ILE A 12 6.01 -0.06 -7.57
CA ILE A 12 6.89 0.99 -8.09
C ILE A 12 7.52 0.60 -9.45
N PRO A 13 8.14 -0.58 -9.62
CA PRO A 13 8.68 -0.96 -10.93
C PRO A 13 7.59 -1.13 -11.99
N ALA A 14 6.41 -1.65 -11.62
CA ALA A 14 5.28 -1.76 -12.54
C ALA A 14 4.80 -0.37 -13.02
N ALA A 15 4.66 0.59 -12.11
CA ALA A 15 4.29 1.96 -12.45
C ALA A 15 5.35 2.64 -13.33
N LEU A 16 6.63 2.45 -13.02
CA LEU A 16 7.74 2.97 -13.82
C LEU A 16 7.71 2.39 -15.24
N TYR A 17 7.52 1.08 -15.36
CA TYR A 17 7.42 0.43 -16.66
C TYR A 17 6.24 0.98 -17.47
N VAL A 18 5.05 1.07 -16.89
CA VAL A 18 3.85 1.53 -17.58
C VAL A 18 3.95 3.00 -17.97
N SER A 19 4.49 3.85 -17.09
CA SER A 19 4.58 5.29 -17.36
C SER A 19 5.68 5.67 -18.36
N GLN A 20 6.82 4.94 -18.39
CA GLN A 20 8.01 5.37 -19.12
C GLN A 20 8.41 4.44 -20.29
N VAL A 21 8.03 3.17 -20.25
CA VAL A 21 8.50 2.17 -21.22
C VAL A 21 7.36 1.61 -22.07
N ALA A 22 6.18 1.39 -21.48
CA ALA A 22 5.07 0.75 -22.16
C ALA A 22 4.54 1.61 -23.32
N SER A 23 4.19 0.94 -24.44
CA SER A 23 3.54 1.61 -25.56
C SER A 23 2.16 2.15 -25.14
N GLU A 24 1.70 3.20 -25.83
CA GLU A 24 0.43 3.88 -25.51
C GLU A 24 -0.77 2.91 -25.51
N ARG A 25 -0.73 1.90 -26.38
CA ARG A 25 -1.76 0.84 -26.40
C ARG A 25 -1.85 0.05 -25.10
N TRP A 26 -0.71 -0.33 -24.53
CA TRP A 26 -0.66 -1.07 -23.26
C TRP A 26 -1.03 -0.18 -22.07
N ARG A 27 -0.63 1.08 -22.09
CA ARG A 27 -0.95 2.07 -21.05
C ARG A 27 -2.46 2.29 -20.92
N VAL A 28 -3.16 2.42 -22.04
CA VAL A 28 -4.62 2.62 -22.09
C VAL A 28 -5.39 1.44 -21.47
N TRP A 29 -4.85 0.22 -21.55
CA TRP A 29 -5.52 -0.96 -20.99
C TRP A 29 -5.03 -1.32 -19.58
N LEU A 30 -3.74 -1.23 -19.30
CA LEU A 30 -3.17 -1.68 -18.02
C LEU A 30 -3.61 -0.78 -16.86
N LYS A 31 -3.60 0.54 -17.04
CA LYS A 31 -3.97 1.47 -15.95
C LYS A 31 -5.43 1.29 -15.52
N PRO A 32 -6.45 1.35 -16.40
CA PRO A 32 -7.83 1.11 -16.00
C PRO A 32 -8.07 -0.28 -15.43
N THR A 33 -7.42 -1.31 -15.99
CA THR A 33 -7.57 -2.69 -15.48
C THR A 33 -7.08 -2.80 -14.03
N LEU A 34 -5.93 -2.21 -13.71
CA LEU A 34 -5.42 -2.19 -12.34
C LEU A 34 -6.29 -1.32 -11.41
N GLU A 35 -6.81 -0.20 -11.91
CA GLU A 35 -7.74 0.65 -11.14
C GLU A 35 -9.05 -0.09 -10.83
N LEU A 36 -9.59 -0.88 -11.76
CA LEU A 36 -10.77 -1.70 -11.50
C LEU A 36 -10.55 -2.73 -10.39
N THR A 37 -9.33 -3.24 -10.22
CA THR A 37 -9.04 -4.18 -9.12
C THR A 37 -9.14 -3.52 -7.74
N GLN A 38 -9.03 -2.18 -7.63
CA GLN A 38 -9.25 -1.46 -6.38
C GLN A 38 -10.72 -1.54 -5.91
N GLY A 39 -11.66 -1.78 -6.83
CA GLY A 39 -13.08 -1.98 -6.51
C GLY A 39 -13.41 -3.36 -5.94
N VAL A 40 -12.45 -4.29 -5.91
CA VAL A 40 -12.70 -5.63 -5.36
C VAL A 40 -12.87 -5.53 -3.84
N PRO A 41 -13.99 -6.04 -3.27
CA PRO A 41 -14.20 -6.02 -1.83
C PRO A 41 -13.08 -6.75 -1.08
N THR A 42 -12.54 -6.13 -0.02
CA THR A 42 -11.42 -6.70 0.76
C THR A 42 -11.77 -8.07 1.39
N VAL A 43 -13.05 -8.31 1.66
CA VAL A 43 -13.55 -9.63 2.10
C VAL A 43 -13.28 -10.71 1.05
N VAL A 44 -13.46 -10.39 -0.24
CA VAL A 44 -13.18 -11.33 -1.34
C VAL A 44 -11.68 -11.63 -1.42
N VAL A 45 -10.85 -10.60 -1.29
CA VAL A 45 -9.39 -10.76 -1.25
C VAL A 45 -8.98 -11.62 -0.04
N GLY A 46 -9.55 -11.38 1.13
CA GLY A 46 -9.32 -12.18 2.33
C GLY A 46 -9.74 -13.64 2.15
N PHE A 47 -10.88 -13.87 1.51
CA PHE A 47 -11.36 -15.22 1.19
C PHE A 47 -10.40 -15.96 0.22
N LEU A 48 -9.96 -15.28 -0.84
CA LEU A 48 -8.97 -15.85 -1.75
C LEU A 48 -7.63 -16.14 -1.05
N ALA A 49 -7.21 -15.24 -0.18
CA ALA A 49 -6.00 -15.45 0.61
C ALA A 49 -6.13 -16.65 1.56
N LEU A 50 -7.30 -16.84 2.17
CA LEU A 50 -7.58 -17.99 3.03
C LEU A 50 -7.54 -19.32 2.26
N TRP A 51 -8.17 -19.38 1.09
CA TRP A 51 -8.33 -20.63 0.35
C TRP A 51 -7.17 -20.96 -0.59
N VAL A 52 -6.44 -19.97 -1.06
CA VAL A 52 -5.36 -20.15 -2.03
C VAL A 52 -4.00 -19.83 -1.41
N LEU A 53 -3.83 -18.62 -0.85
CA LEU A 53 -2.54 -18.14 -0.39
C LEU A 53 -2.07 -18.89 0.87
N ALA A 54 -2.93 -19.05 1.86
CA ALA A 54 -2.58 -19.71 3.12
C ALA A 54 -2.17 -21.19 2.93
N PRO A 55 -2.92 -22.02 2.19
CA PRO A 55 -2.48 -23.40 1.91
C PRO A 55 -1.20 -23.44 1.04
N ALA A 56 -1.04 -22.52 0.09
CA ALA A 56 0.16 -22.46 -0.72
C ALA A 56 1.41 -22.15 0.13
N PHE A 57 1.32 -21.18 1.05
CA PHE A 57 2.39 -20.86 1.97
C PHE A 57 2.73 -22.02 2.92
N GLN A 58 1.70 -22.69 3.46
CA GLN A 58 1.92 -23.85 4.33
C GLN A 58 2.64 -24.98 3.61
N ARG A 59 2.25 -25.28 2.36
CA ARG A 59 2.88 -26.34 1.56
C ARG A 59 4.30 -25.99 1.13
N THR A 60 4.55 -24.73 0.76
CA THR A 60 5.84 -24.30 0.20
C THR A 60 6.89 -24.04 1.27
N PHE A 61 6.50 -23.44 2.38
CA PHE A 61 7.42 -23.01 3.45
C PHE A 61 7.33 -23.87 4.71
N GLY A 62 6.42 -24.87 4.77
CA GLY A 62 6.23 -25.69 5.96
C GLY A 62 5.73 -24.89 7.16
N ALA A 63 4.95 -23.84 6.94
CA ALA A 63 4.49 -22.94 8.00
C ALA A 63 3.74 -23.72 9.10
N PRO A 64 4.08 -23.52 10.40
CA PRO A 64 3.50 -24.27 11.50
C PRO A 64 1.99 -24.01 11.67
N PHE A 65 1.56 -22.81 11.31
CA PHE A 65 0.16 -22.38 11.34
C PHE A 65 -0.31 -22.00 9.95
N LEU A 66 -1.50 -22.48 9.57
CA LEU A 66 -2.14 -22.12 8.30
C LEU A 66 -2.42 -20.60 8.23
N LEU A 67 -2.93 -20.06 9.35
CA LEU A 67 -3.26 -18.64 9.49
C LEU A 67 -2.19 -17.98 10.36
N ASN A 68 -1.48 -17.01 9.79
CA ASN A 68 -0.32 -16.39 10.44
C ASN A 68 -0.06 -14.98 9.92
N GLY A 69 0.86 -14.28 10.59
CA GLY A 69 1.22 -12.90 10.27
C GLY A 69 1.86 -12.72 8.88
N MET A 70 2.61 -13.73 8.40
CA MET A 70 3.24 -13.68 7.08
C MET A 70 2.18 -13.71 5.97
N VAL A 71 1.25 -14.67 6.02
CA VAL A 71 0.14 -14.78 5.04
C VAL A 71 -0.69 -13.51 5.04
N ALA A 72 -1.06 -13.01 6.24
CA ALA A 72 -1.82 -11.76 6.36
C ALA A 72 -1.07 -10.57 5.76
N GLY A 73 0.22 -10.43 6.06
CA GLY A 73 1.04 -9.35 5.53
C GLY A 73 1.20 -9.38 4.01
N VAL A 74 1.40 -10.57 3.42
CA VAL A 74 1.47 -10.73 1.96
C VAL A 74 0.14 -10.44 1.31
N ALA A 75 -0.97 -10.95 1.86
CA ALA A 75 -2.31 -10.71 1.34
C ALA A 75 -2.67 -9.22 1.33
N VAL A 76 -2.42 -8.51 2.44
CA VAL A 76 -2.60 -7.04 2.51
C VAL A 76 -1.67 -6.33 1.54
N GLY A 77 -0.41 -6.78 1.43
CA GLY A 77 0.56 -6.23 0.48
C GLY A 77 0.05 -6.28 -0.96
N LEU A 78 -0.44 -7.44 -1.39
CA LEU A 78 -1.01 -7.63 -2.72
C LEU A 78 -2.27 -6.76 -2.93
N ALA A 79 -3.12 -6.63 -1.91
CA ALA A 79 -4.34 -5.82 -1.98
C ALA A 79 -4.06 -4.31 -2.17
N ILE A 80 -2.97 -3.79 -1.62
CA ILE A 80 -2.62 -2.37 -1.76
C ILE A 80 -1.79 -2.06 -3.02
N VAL A 81 -1.29 -3.08 -3.73
CA VAL A 81 -0.50 -2.88 -4.98
C VAL A 81 -1.22 -2.00 -5.99
N PRO A 82 -2.49 -2.25 -6.36
CA PRO A 82 -3.16 -1.47 -7.40
C PRO A 82 -3.27 0.02 -7.06
N MET A 83 -3.61 0.34 -5.81
CA MET A 83 -3.69 1.72 -5.33
C MET A 83 -2.31 2.39 -5.36
N MET A 84 -1.28 1.71 -4.83
CA MET A 84 0.08 2.25 -4.81
C MET A 84 0.63 2.43 -6.23
N PHE A 85 0.36 1.47 -7.13
CA PHE A 85 0.70 1.57 -8.55
C PHE A 85 0.10 2.82 -9.19
N SER A 86 -1.21 3.04 -9.04
CA SER A 86 -1.91 4.18 -9.63
C SER A 86 -1.31 5.51 -9.17
N MET A 87 -1.07 5.65 -7.86
CA MET A 87 -0.48 6.88 -7.29
C MET A 87 0.97 7.13 -7.72
N VAL A 88 1.76 6.07 -7.85
CA VAL A 88 3.16 6.17 -8.33
C VAL A 88 3.16 6.49 -9.82
N GLU A 89 2.28 5.86 -10.61
CA GLU A 89 2.15 6.14 -12.05
C GLU A 89 1.73 7.59 -12.28
N ASP A 90 0.76 8.10 -11.52
CA ASP A 90 0.35 9.51 -11.57
C ASP A 90 1.52 10.45 -11.27
N ALA A 91 2.32 10.14 -10.25
CA ALA A 91 3.48 10.95 -9.88
C ALA A 91 4.57 10.96 -10.97
N LEU A 92 4.82 9.83 -11.62
CA LEU A 92 5.77 9.70 -12.72
C LEU A 92 5.27 10.40 -14.00
N SER A 93 3.97 10.31 -14.27
CA SER A 93 3.34 10.89 -15.44
C SER A 93 3.14 12.40 -15.33
N ALA A 94 3.13 12.94 -14.11
CA ALA A 94 3.07 14.38 -13.88
C ALA A 94 4.38 15.12 -14.23
N VAL A 95 5.49 14.42 -14.45
CA VAL A 95 6.75 15.06 -14.85
C VAL A 95 6.62 15.58 -16.29
N PRO A 96 6.90 16.89 -16.54
CA PRO A 96 6.77 17.49 -17.86
C PRO A 96 7.62 16.76 -18.92
N ARG A 97 7.01 16.41 -20.04
CA ARG A 97 7.71 15.74 -21.16
C ARG A 97 8.88 16.56 -21.71
N GLU A 98 8.79 17.87 -21.62
CA GLU A 98 9.84 18.81 -22.03
C GLU A 98 11.16 18.59 -21.31
N TRP A 99 11.12 18.23 -20.02
CA TRP A 99 12.33 17.94 -19.25
C TRP A 99 13.01 16.66 -19.74
N VAL A 100 12.23 15.65 -20.09
CA VAL A 100 12.73 14.40 -20.66
C VAL A 100 13.33 14.66 -22.05
N GLN A 101 12.63 15.44 -22.90
CA GLN A 101 13.12 15.79 -24.24
C GLN A 101 14.41 16.62 -24.18
N ALA A 102 14.51 17.56 -23.25
CA ALA A 102 15.73 18.34 -23.04
C ALA A 102 16.92 17.44 -22.67
N ALA A 103 16.71 16.46 -21.77
CA ALA A 103 17.77 15.50 -21.43
C ALA A 103 18.21 14.65 -22.64
N LEU A 104 17.26 14.19 -23.45
CA LEU A 104 17.56 13.43 -24.68
C LEU A 104 18.31 14.28 -25.70
N ALA A 105 17.95 15.57 -25.86
CA ALA A 105 18.63 16.50 -26.75
C ALA A 105 20.09 16.75 -26.33
N LEU A 106 20.39 16.65 -25.03
CA LEU A 106 21.76 16.74 -24.49
C LEU A 106 22.54 15.41 -24.61
N GLY A 107 21.97 14.39 -25.29
CA GLY A 107 22.62 13.10 -25.53
C GLY A 107 22.41 12.03 -24.45
N ALA A 108 21.51 12.28 -23.49
CA ALA A 108 21.18 11.26 -22.52
C ALA A 108 20.41 10.10 -23.19
N THR A 109 20.68 8.87 -22.75
CA THR A 109 19.85 7.71 -23.13
C THR A 109 18.47 7.79 -22.46
N PRO A 110 17.44 7.12 -23.00
CA PRO A 110 16.11 7.11 -22.37
C PRO A 110 16.14 6.68 -20.89
N TRP A 111 16.97 5.69 -20.57
CA TRP A 111 17.13 5.24 -19.19
C TRP A 111 17.81 6.27 -18.29
N GLU A 112 18.81 6.98 -18.80
CA GLU A 112 19.44 8.09 -18.07
C GLU A 112 18.49 9.24 -17.83
N ALA A 113 17.63 9.57 -18.80
CA ALA A 113 16.59 10.58 -18.63
C ALA A 113 15.60 10.15 -17.53
N VAL A 114 15.15 8.89 -17.51
CA VAL A 114 14.31 8.37 -16.44
C VAL A 114 15.00 8.47 -15.07
N ARG A 115 16.24 8.00 -14.96
CA ARG A 115 16.96 7.92 -13.69
C ARG A 115 17.36 9.29 -13.14
N ARG A 116 17.77 10.23 -14.02
CA ARG A 116 18.34 11.53 -13.62
C ARG A 116 17.32 12.67 -13.63
N VAL A 117 16.22 12.54 -14.36
CA VAL A 117 15.20 13.58 -14.48
C VAL A 117 13.87 13.12 -13.89
N VAL A 118 13.26 12.04 -14.43
CA VAL A 118 11.91 11.62 -14.03
C VAL A 118 11.87 11.15 -12.58
N TRP A 119 12.77 10.25 -12.20
CA TRP A 119 12.79 9.66 -10.87
C TRP A 119 12.98 10.70 -9.75
N PRO A 120 13.95 11.60 -9.80
CA PRO A 120 14.11 12.63 -8.78
C PRO A 120 12.94 13.63 -8.75
N ALA A 121 12.39 13.99 -9.92
CA ALA A 121 11.24 14.87 -10.02
C ALA A 121 9.98 14.25 -9.39
N ALA A 122 9.75 12.95 -9.60
CA ALA A 122 8.61 12.23 -9.05
C ALA A 122 8.81 11.75 -7.59
N ALA A 123 10.01 11.86 -7.02
CA ALA A 123 10.36 11.23 -5.74
C ALA A 123 9.41 11.58 -4.59
N SER A 124 8.94 12.82 -4.52
CA SER A 124 7.99 13.25 -3.49
C SER A 124 6.61 12.62 -3.67
N GLY A 125 6.15 12.48 -4.92
CA GLY A 125 4.89 11.79 -5.24
C GLY A 125 4.98 10.30 -4.92
N ILE A 126 6.11 9.67 -5.25
CA ILE A 126 6.39 8.27 -4.89
C ILE A 126 6.42 8.10 -3.36
N GLY A 127 7.10 8.98 -2.64
CA GLY A 127 7.13 8.97 -1.18
C GLY A 127 5.73 9.13 -0.56
N ALA A 128 4.92 10.03 -1.11
CA ALA A 128 3.53 10.20 -0.69
C ALA A 128 2.68 8.94 -0.96
N ALA A 129 2.86 8.26 -2.10
CA ALA A 129 2.19 7.01 -2.43
C ALA A 129 2.53 5.90 -1.43
N VAL A 130 3.81 5.77 -1.03
CA VAL A 130 4.25 4.81 -0.01
C VAL A 130 3.62 5.10 1.35
N LEU A 131 3.58 6.36 1.79
CA LEU A 131 2.95 6.74 3.06
C LEU A 131 1.45 6.48 3.07
N LEU A 132 0.77 6.72 1.95
CA LEU A 132 -0.65 6.42 1.81
C LEU A 132 -0.91 4.92 1.78
N GLY A 133 -0.08 4.13 1.07
CA GLY A 133 -0.12 2.68 1.12
C GLY A 133 0.11 2.13 2.54
N MET A 134 1.03 2.73 3.31
CA MET A 134 1.24 2.39 4.72
C MET A 134 0.02 2.70 5.57
N SER A 135 -0.61 3.85 5.38
CA SER A 135 -1.85 4.23 6.06
C SER A 135 -2.99 3.25 5.76
N GLN A 136 -3.13 2.83 4.49
CA GLN A 136 -4.11 1.84 4.08
C GLN A 136 -3.84 0.48 4.73
N ALA A 137 -2.58 0.01 4.71
CA ALA A 137 -2.20 -1.25 5.33
C ALA A 137 -2.44 -1.29 6.85
N LEU A 138 -2.26 -0.16 7.54
CA LEU A 138 -2.54 -0.03 8.98
C LEU A 138 -4.02 -0.12 9.31
N GLY A 139 -4.89 0.37 8.42
CA GLY A 139 -6.34 0.31 8.58
C GLY A 139 -6.99 -1.00 8.13
N GLU A 140 -6.22 -1.90 7.46
CA GLU A 140 -6.78 -3.11 6.88
C GLU A 140 -7.26 -4.09 7.97
N THR A 141 -8.54 -4.39 7.92
CA THR A 141 -9.22 -5.19 8.94
C THR A 141 -9.66 -6.55 8.41
N MET A 142 -10.37 -6.57 7.27
CA MET A 142 -11.06 -7.77 6.81
C MET A 142 -10.10 -8.85 6.34
N ILE A 143 -9.10 -8.49 5.54
CA ILE A 143 -8.08 -9.45 5.08
C ILE A 143 -7.36 -10.03 6.29
N VAL A 144 -6.87 -9.16 7.20
CA VAL A 144 -6.14 -9.61 8.39
C VAL A 144 -7.00 -10.50 9.27
N MET A 145 -8.25 -10.11 9.54
CA MET A 145 -9.19 -10.90 10.36
C MET A 145 -9.37 -12.32 9.84
N MET A 146 -9.36 -12.50 8.50
CA MET A 146 -9.59 -13.81 7.88
C MET A 146 -8.36 -14.71 7.88
N VAL A 147 -7.14 -14.15 7.79
CA VAL A 147 -5.95 -14.98 7.52
C VAL A 147 -4.82 -14.86 8.53
N SER A 148 -4.98 -14.03 9.58
CA SER A 148 -3.92 -13.82 10.57
C SER A 148 -3.93 -14.82 11.76
N GLY A 149 -5.02 -15.57 11.92
CA GLY A 149 -5.21 -16.47 13.07
C GLY A 149 -5.64 -15.77 14.37
N ASN A 150 -5.67 -14.44 14.41
CA ASN A 150 -6.27 -13.59 15.46
C ASN A 150 -5.80 -13.86 16.91
N ALA A 151 -4.57 -14.33 17.14
CA ALA A 151 -4.05 -14.56 18.49
C ALA A 151 -3.88 -13.24 19.26
N VAL A 152 -4.34 -13.21 20.52
CA VAL A 152 -4.22 -12.05 21.41
C VAL A 152 -2.78 -11.85 21.88
N HIS A 153 -2.06 -12.95 22.09
CA HIS A 153 -0.64 -12.97 22.46
C HIS A 153 0.17 -13.47 21.27
N PRO A 154 0.68 -12.56 20.41
CA PRO A 154 1.47 -12.95 19.25
C PRO A 154 2.80 -13.54 19.72
N GLY A 155 3.26 -14.58 19.01
CA GLY A 155 4.62 -15.07 19.11
C GLY A 155 5.63 -14.07 18.49
N TRP A 156 6.91 -14.44 18.53
CA TRP A 156 8.00 -13.66 17.95
C TRP A 156 8.33 -14.01 16.50
N SER A 157 7.64 -15.03 15.96
CA SER A 157 7.82 -15.49 14.58
C SER A 157 6.79 -14.84 13.65
N LEU A 158 7.19 -14.55 12.42
CA LEU A 158 6.28 -14.10 11.37
C LEU A 158 5.25 -15.18 10.98
N TRP A 159 5.52 -16.42 11.32
CA TRP A 159 4.65 -17.58 11.11
C TRP A 159 3.66 -17.78 12.24
N ASP A 160 3.74 -17.01 13.31
CA ASP A 160 2.79 -17.08 14.40
C ASP A 160 1.49 -16.32 14.06
N PRO A 161 0.34 -16.79 14.59
CA PRO A 161 -0.90 -16.02 14.52
C PRO A 161 -0.76 -14.68 15.21
N VAL A 162 -1.33 -13.64 14.60
CA VAL A 162 -1.26 -12.25 15.11
C VAL A 162 -2.63 -11.59 15.09
N ARG A 163 -2.82 -10.56 15.93
CA ARG A 163 -3.99 -9.70 15.91
C ARG A 163 -3.55 -8.26 15.78
N THR A 164 -4.14 -7.54 14.84
CA THR A 164 -3.91 -6.09 14.67
C THR A 164 -4.96 -5.29 15.42
N VAL A 165 -4.66 -4.03 15.72
CA VAL A 165 -5.58 -3.13 16.43
C VAL A 165 -6.94 -2.99 15.72
N PRO A 166 -7.01 -2.80 14.38
CA PRO A 166 -8.30 -2.75 13.68
C PRO A 166 -9.13 -4.03 13.86
N VAL A 167 -8.48 -5.19 13.84
CA VAL A 167 -9.15 -6.48 14.04
C VAL A 167 -9.62 -6.65 15.49
N ASP A 168 -8.82 -6.23 16.47
CA ASP A 168 -9.22 -6.28 17.88
C ASP A 168 -10.44 -5.37 18.15
N LEU A 169 -10.48 -4.20 17.54
CA LEU A 169 -11.64 -3.31 17.58
C LEU A 169 -12.88 -3.93 16.93
N ALA A 170 -12.72 -4.51 15.74
CA ALA A 170 -13.84 -5.12 15.02
C ALA A 170 -14.44 -6.31 15.76
N LEU A 171 -13.60 -7.19 16.31
CA LEU A 171 -14.04 -8.38 17.05
C LEU A 171 -14.53 -8.05 18.47
N GLY A 172 -13.88 -7.08 19.12
CA GLY A 172 -14.15 -6.78 20.53
C GLY A 172 -15.37 -5.88 20.74
N LEU A 173 -15.65 -4.94 19.85
CA LEU A 173 -16.71 -3.96 20.04
C LEU A 173 -18.10 -4.59 20.11
N ALA A 174 -18.34 -5.66 19.34
CA ALA A 174 -19.60 -6.36 19.30
C ALA A 174 -19.90 -7.17 20.58
N GLY A 175 -18.86 -7.64 21.30
CA GLY A 175 -18.98 -8.49 22.48
C GLY A 175 -18.73 -7.80 23.81
N THR A 176 -18.38 -6.52 23.83
CA THR A 176 -17.97 -5.80 25.03
C THR A 176 -19.12 -4.95 25.59
N ALA A 177 -19.42 -5.13 26.89
CA ALA A 177 -20.47 -4.35 27.58
C ALA A 177 -20.13 -2.87 27.60
N ARG A 178 -21.10 -2.01 27.28
CA ARG A 178 -20.97 -0.55 27.36
C ARG A 178 -20.65 -0.13 28.80
N GLY A 179 -19.66 0.75 28.96
CA GLY A 179 -19.22 1.25 30.28
C GLY A 179 -18.20 0.33 30.98
N SER A 180 -17.83 -0.81 30.41
CA SER A 180 -16.74 -1.63 30.94
C SER A 180 -15.37 -0.98 30.67
N GLN A 181 -14.37 -1.35 31.47
CA GLN A 181 -12.99 -0.91 31.25
C GLN A 181 -12.51 -1.26 29.83
N ARG A 182 -12.78 -2.49 29.37
CA ARG A 182 -12.43 -2.95 28.03
C ARG A 182 -13.06 -2.10 26.92
N TYR A 183 -14.30 -1.65 27.13
CA TYR A 183 -14.99 -0.74 26.20
C TYR A 183 -14.22 0.60 26.07
N SER A 184 -13.79 1.17 27.20
CA SER A 184 -13.01 2.43 27.20
C SER A 184 -11.64 2.25 26.55
N GLU A 185 -10.96 1.13 26.81
CA GLU A 185 -9.66 0.81 26.19
C GLU A 185 -9.76 0.73 24.67
N MET A 186 -10.84 0.16 24.12
CA MET A 186 -11.07 0.12 22.67
C MET A 186 -11.20 1.50 22.04
N PHE A 187 -11.88 2.45 22.71
CA PHE A 187 -11.94 3.82 22.22
C PHE A 187 -10.55 4.48 22.17
N VAL A 188 -9.74 4.27 23.21
CA VAL A 188 -8.36 4.78 23.22
C VAL A 188 -7.56 4.19 22.07
N MET A 189 -7.63 2.87 21.84
CA MET A 189 -6.96 2.23 20.71
C MET A 189 -7.46 2.78 19.37
N GLY A 190 -8.77 3.02 19.22
CA GLY A 190 -9.36 3.63 18.02
C GLY A 190 -8.84 5.05 17.79
N PHE A 191 -8.74 5.87 18.84
CA PHE A 191 -8.17 7.23 18.74
C PHE A 191 -6.70 7.21 18.36
N VAL A 192 -5.91 6.31 18.94
CA VAL A 192 -4.49 6.15 18.58
C VAL A 192 -4.36 5.75 17.11
N LEU A 193 -5.14 4.76 16.65
CA LEU A 193 -5.13 4.32 15.25
C LEU A 193 -5.53 5.48 14.31
N LEU A 194 -6.58 6.21 14.64
CA LEU A 194 -7.02 7.39 13.90
C LEU A 194 -5.91 8.44 13.83
N GLY A 195 -5.29 8.76 14.96
CA GLY A 195 -4.18 9.71 15.02
C GLY A 195 -2.97 9.29 14.16
N MET A 196 -2.62 8.00 14.19
CA MET A 196 -1.54 7.46 13.36
C MET A 196 -1.87 7.56 11.87
N THR A 197 -3.06 7.15 11.45
CA THR A 197 -3.47 7.19 10.03
C THR A 197 -3.61 8.63 9.53
N MET A 198 -4.19 9.53 10.31
CA MET A 198 -4.25 10.96 9.99
C MET A 198 -2.86 11.60 9.92
N GLY A 199 -1.95 11.24 10.81
CA GLY A 199 -0.56 11.70 10.80
C GLY A 199 0.17 11.30 9.51
N LEU A 200 0.05 10.03 9.11
CA LEU A 200 0.64 9.53 7.86
C LEU A 200 0.07 10.22 6.62
N GLN A 201 -1.27 10.37 6.56
CA GLN A 201 -1.92 11.06 5.46
C GLN A 201 -1.56 12.55 5.41
N GLY A 202 -1.48 13.21 6.58
CA GLY A 202 -1.02 14.59 6.69
C GLY A 202 0.41 14.76 6.19
N LEU A 203 1.31 13.86 6.59
CA LEU A 203 2.71 13.86 6.14
C LEU A 203 2.80 13.63 4.63
N ALA A 204 2.03 12.70 4.08
CA ALA A 204 1.96 12.47 2.64
C ALA A 204 1.53 13.73 1.87
N ARG A 205 0.51 14.45 2.37
CA ARG A 205 0.05 15.72 1.79
C ARG A 205 1.13 16.80 1.86
N LEU A 206 1.82 16.94 2.99
CA LEU A 206 2.89 17.92 3.16
C LEU A 206 4.06 17.66 2.19
N ILE A 207 4.47 16.41 2.01
CA ILE A 207 5.52 16.05 1.06
C ILE A 207 5.10 16.40 -0.36
N ARG A 208 3.86 16.08 -0.74
CA ARG A 208 3.34 16.39 -2.08
C ARG A 208 3.24 17.90 -2.32
N SER A 209 2.76 18.68 -1.36
CA SER A 209 2.56 20.12 -1.50
C SER A 209 3.88 20.91 -1.58
N ARG A 210 4.94 20.47 -0.92
CA ARG A 210 6.26 21.11 -0.99
C ARG A 210 6.84 21.08 -2.41
N ASN A 211 6.68 19.96 -3.11
CA ASN A 211 7.20 19.85 -4.48
C ASN A 211 6.35 20.61 -5.52
N ALA A 212 5.04 20.64 -5.37
CA ALA A 212 4.18 21.44 -6.23
C ALA A 212 4.57 22.94 -6.21
N ARG A 213 4.98 23.45 -5.05
CA ARG A 213 5.49 24.83 -4.92
C ARG A 213 6.86 25.06 -5.59
N LEU A 214 7.72 24.05 -5.61
CA LEU A 214 9.03 24.11 -6.26
C LEU A 214 8.94 23.96 -7.78
N SER A 215 7.87 23.35 -8.29
CA SER A 215 7.63 23.13 -9.73
C SER A 215 6.85 24.30 -10.39
N GLY A 216 6.52 25.37 -9.66
CA GLY A 216 5.86 26.57 -10.23
C GLY A 216 4.38 26.39 -10.58
N GLU A 217 3.72 25.31 -10.18
CA GLU A 217 2.30 25.03 -10.44
C GLU A 217 1.32 25.73 -9.48
N VAL A 218 1.75 26.71 -8.72
CA VAL A 218 0.88 27.51 -7.86
C VAL A 218 0.74 28.90 -8.44
N SER A 219 -0.07 29.06 -9.47
CA SER A 219 -0.92 30.22 -9.70
C SER A 219 -1.53 30.22 -11.11
N ALA A 220 -2.71 29.69 -11.23
CA ALA A 220 -3.75 30.14 -12.15
C ALA A 220 -5.09 29.77 -11.53
#